data_b4b58f56277d57fc19453420b274bed6
#
_entry.id   b4b58f56277d57fc19453420b274bed6
#
_cell.length_a   1.000
_cell.length_b   1.000
_cell.length_c   1.000
_cell.angle_alpha   90.00
_cell.angle_beta   90.00
_cell.angle_gamma   90.00
#
_symmetry.space_group_name_H-M   'P 1'
#
loop_
_entity.id
_entity.type
_entity.pdbx_description
1 polymer ?
#
loop_
_entity_poly.entity_id
_entity_poly.type
_entity_poly.pdbx_seq_one_letter_code
_entity_poly.pdbx_strand_id
1 'polypeptide(L)'
;MLFRSAAPVKVADAKPAVVTANVAREKNIELALSSITKQFGEGSIMRLGDAQKMKVETLSTGSLAIDLALGVGGLPLGRIVEIYGPESSGKTTFCLSVIAEAQRRGGLAAFIDVEHALDPKYARVVGVNLYDLLVSQPDSGEDALNIAETLIRSNSIDVIIIDSVAALVSKQELDGQMGDATVGSQARLMSQAMRRLTAVVNKTKCVCIFTNQIREKIGVMFGNPETTPGGRALKFFSSIQIGRAHV
;
A
#
# COMPACT_ATOMS: atom_id res chain seq x y z
N MET A 1 -16.07 -30.41 73.55
CA MET A 1 -15.41 -29.81 72.38
C MET A 1 -16.44 -28.95 71.72
N LEU A 2 -16.31 -27.64 71.90
CA LEU A 2 -17.30 -26.65 71.46
C LEU A 2 -16.87 -26.11 70.04
N PHE A 3 -17.69 -26.40 69.04
CA PHE A 3 -17.52 -25.74 67.68
C PHE A 3 -18.13 -24.35 67.74
N ARG A 4 -17.25 -23.35 67.61
CA ARG A 4 -17.64 -21.95 67.35
C ARG A 4 -18.06 -21.77 65.90
N SER A 5 -19.32 -21.41 65.68
CA SER A 5 -19.89 -20.97 64.46
C SER A 5 -19.23 -19.68 64.03
N ALA A 6 -18.64 -19.62 62.81
CA ALA A 6 -18.12 -18.42 62.23
C ALA A 6 -19.26 -17.62 61.60
N ALA A 7 -19.34 -16.33 61.92
CA ALA A 7 -20.29 -15.39 61.36
C ALA A 7 -20.06 -15.14 59.87
N PRO A 8 -21.11 -14.87 59.06
CA PRO A 8 -20.96 -14.59 57.63
C PRO A 8 -20.25 -13.27 57.38
N VAL A 9 -19.25 -13.32 56.53
CA VAL A 9 -18.53 -12.15 56.02
C VAL A 9 -19.49 -11.36 55.12
N LYS A 10 -19.83 -10.13 55.48
CA LYS A 10 -20.55 -9.21 54.64
C LYS A 10 -19.65 -8.86 53.46
N VAL A 11 -20.05 -9.27 52.23
CA VAL A 11 -19.49 -8.76 50.97
C VAL A 11 -19.91 -7.30 50.84
N ALA A 12 -18.95 -6.41 50.92
CA ALA A 12 -19.19 -4.98 50.73
C ALA A 12 -19.64 -4.72 49.30
N ASP A 13 -20.80 -4.11 49.13
CA ASP A 13 -21.37 -3.68 47.87
C ASP A 13 -20.37 -2.77 47.12
N ALA A 14 -20.00 -3.17 45.93
CA ALA A 14 -19.10 -2.43 45.09
C ALA A 14 -19.74 -1.09 44.65
N LYS A 15 -19.12 -0.05 45.00
CA LYS A 15 -19.26 1.39 44.81
C LYS A 15 -20.11 1.88 43.63
N PRO A 16 -21.19 2.61 43.86
CA PRO A 16 -21.94 3.33 42.80
C PRO A 16 -21.14 4.41 42.08
N ALA A 17 -20.04 4.91 42.65
CA ALA A 17 -19.18 5.96 42.06
C ALA A 17 -18.42 5.52 40.79
N VAL A 18 -18.11 4.23 40.61
CA VAL A 18 -17.37 3.75 39.41
C VAL A 18 -18.32 3.64 38.20
N VAL A 19 -19.57 3.27 38.42
CA VAL A 19 -20.58 3.14 37.37
C VAL A 19 -21.00 4.52 36.84
N THR A 20 -21.18 5.49 37.72
CA THR A 20 -21.53 6.88 37.31
C THR A 20 -20.38 7.59 36.57
N ALA A 21 -19.13 7.33 36.97
CA ALA A 21 -17.95 7.87 36.27
C ALA A 21 -17.80 7.29 34.84
N ASN A 22 -18.12 6.01 34.65
CA ASN A 22 -18.09 5.39 33.33
C ASN A 22 -19.19 5.93 32.41
N VAL A 23 -20.42 6.13 32.90
CA VAL A 23 -21.52 6.70 32.12
C VAL A 23 -21.21 8.14 31.69
N ALA A 24 -20.64 8.97 32.58
CA ALA A 24 -20.23 10.34 32.25
C ALA A 24 -19.11 10.34 31.19
N ARG A 25 -18.18 9.37 31.27
CA ARG A 25 -17.06 9.23 30.33
C ARG A 25 -17.54 8.80 28.93
N GLU A 26 -18.48 7.87 28.87
CA GLU A 26 -19.11 7.43 27.61
C GLU A 26 -19.84 8.60 26.94
N LYS A 27 -20.64 9.37 27.68
CA LYS A 27 -21.33 10.53 27.14
C LYS A 27 -20.38 11.60 26.61
N ASN A 28 -19.27 11.85 27.31
CA ASN A 28 -18.24 12.79 26.86
C ASN A 28 -17.54 12.28 25.57
N ILE A 29 -17.30 10.97 25.44
CA ILE A 29 -16.76 10.38 24.23
C ILE A 29 -17.75 10.53 23.06
N GLU A 30 -19.03 10.28 23.26
CA GLU A 30 -20.05 10.44 22.23
C GLU A 30 -20.15 11.89 21.73
N LEU A 31 -20.10 12.87 22.63
CA LEU A 31 -20.06 14.28 22.27
C LEU A 31 -18.80 14.62 21.46
N ALA A 32 -17.64 14.10 21.86
CA ALA A 32 -16.38 14.30 21.13
C ALA A 32 -16.44 13.67 19.73
N LEU A 33 -16.94 12.43 19.60
CA LEU A 33 -17.13 11.74 18.33
C LEU A 33 -18.07 12.53 17.40
N SER A 34 -19.21 12.98 17.94
CA SER A 34 -20.17 13.82 17.19
C SER A 34 -19.55 15.13 16.70
N SER A 35 -18.74 15.79 17.54
CA SER A 35 -18.02 17.01 17.17
C SER A 35 -16.99 16.75 16.07
N ILE A 36 -16.21 15.67 16.17
CA ILE A 36 -15.21 15.28 15.17
C ILE A 36 -15.90 14.98 13.84
N THR A 37 -16.98 14.21 13.85
CA THR A 37 -17.74 13.88 12.64
C THR A 37 -18.32 15.13 11.95
N LYS A 38 -18.81 16.09 12.74
CA LYS A 38 -19.30 17.38 12.20
C LYS A 38 -18.18 18.23 11.58
N GLN A 39 -17.00 18.23 12.19
CA GLN A 39 -15.89 19.08 11.76
C GLN A 39 -15.08 18.47 10.60
N PHE A 40 -14.89 17.17 10.60
CA PHE A 40 -14.00 16.45 9.67
C PHE A 40 -14.72 15.53 8.69
N GLY A 41 -16.05 15.38 8.79
CA GLY A 41 -16.88 14.53 7.95
C GLY A 41 -17.08 13.11 8.49
N GLU A 42 -18.02 12.39 7.88
CA GLU A 42 -18.30 10.99 8.21
C GLU A 42 -17.09 10.11 7.91
N GLY A 43 -16.82 9.14 8.78
CA GLY A 43 -15.68 8.22 8.66
C GLY A 43 -14.34 8.77 9.17
N SER A 44 -14.27 10.03 9.65
CA SER A 44 -13.06 10.61 10.22
C SER A 44 -12.60 9.92 11.53
N ILE A 45 -13.54 9.32 12.25
CA ILE A 45 -13.29 8.50 13.43
C ILE A 45 -14.31 7.37 13.52
N MET A 46 -13.87 6.18 13.92
CA MET A 46 -14.73 5.02 14.11
C MET A 46 -14.21 4.13 15.22
N ARG A 47 -15.06 3.32 15.82
CA ARG A 47 -14.63 2.26 16.74
C ARG A 47 -14.12 1.06 15.93
N LEU A 48 -12.99 0.49 16.31
CA LEU A 48 -12.37 -0.62 15.58
C LEU A 48 -13.30 -1.85 15.47
N GLY A 49 -14.13 -2.10 16.48
CA GLY A 49 -15.13 -3.17 16.45
C GLY A 49 -16.19 -2.99 15.34
N ASP A 50 -16.52 -1.76 14.99
CA ASP A 50 -17.43 -1.45 13.88
C ASP A 50 -16.74 -1.58 12.54
N ALA A 51 -15.42 -1.29 12.49
CA ALA A 51 -14.59 -1.45 11.30
C ALA A 51 -14.44 -2.90 10.84
N GLN A 52 -14.54 -3.89 11.72
CA GLN A 52 -14.50 -5.31 11.35
C GLN A 52 -15.66 -5.74 10.43
N LYS A 53 -16.73 -4.97 10.36
CA LYS A 53 -17.85 -5.20 9.43
C LYS A 53 -17.60 -4.63 8.04
N MET A 54 -16.55 -3.83 7.85
CA MET A 54 -16.20 -3.26 6.55
C MET A 54 -15.51 -4.34 5.70
N LYS A 55 -16.22 -4.84 4.71
CA LYS A 55 -15.64 -5.72 3.68
C LYS A 55 -14.55 -4.94 2.93
N VAL A 56 -13.32 -5.45 2.94
CA VAL A 56 -12.22 -4.88 2.15
C VAL A 56 -12.53 -5.10 0.67
N GLU A 57 -12.66 -4.02 -0.07
CA GLU A 57 -12.81 -4.08 -1.52
C GLU A 57 -11.45 -4.42 -2.14
N THR A 58 -11.44 -5.36 -3.07
CA THR A 58 -10.20 -5.88 -3.68
C THR A 58 -10.30 -5.97 -5.19
N LEU A 59 -9.16 -5.85 -5.85
CA LEU A 59 -8.94 -6.17 -7.25
C LEU A 59 -8.23 -7.53 -7.34
N SER A 60 -8.79 -8.47 -8.08
CA SER A 60 -8.14 -9.77 -8.33
C SER A 60 -6.80 -9.58 -9.04
N THR A 61 -5.85 -10.43 -8.72
CA THR A 61 -4.54 -10.45 -9.40
C THR A 61 -4.56 -11.25 -10.71
N GLY A 62 -5.66 -11.95 -11.00
CA GLY A 62 -5.74 -12.93 -12.08
C GLY A 62 -5.15 -14.29 -11.70
N SER A 63 -4.57 -14.42 -10.53
CA SER A 63 -4.04 -15.67 -9.98
C SER A 63 -4.78 -16.07 -8.71
N LEU A 64 -5.57 -17.13 -8.79
CA LEU A 64 -6.33 -17.63 -7.64
C LEU A 64 -5.41 -17.95 -6.43
N ALA A 65 -4.22 -18.49 -6.70
CA ALA A 65 -3.26 -18.83 -5.64
C ALA A 65 -2.79 -17.59 -4.88
N ILE A 66 -2.51 -16.49 -5.58
CA ILE A 66 -2.08 -15.24 -4.97
C ILE A 66 -3.26 -14.58 -4.24
N ASP A 67 -4.43 -14.55 -4.85
CA ASP A 67 -5.62 -13.97 -4.25
C ASP A 67 -5.99 -14.66 -2.92
N LEU A 68 -5.86 -15.98 -2.87
CA LEU A 68 -6.05 -16.77 -1.63
C LEU A 68 -4.94 -16.48 -0.60
N ALA A 69 -3.68 -16.42 -1.03
CA ALA A 69 -2.55 -16.15 -0.16
C ALA A 69 -2.62 -14.75 0.49
N LEU A 70 -3.21 -13.77 -0.20
CA LEU A 70 -3.46 -12.43 0.33
C LEU A 70 -4.53 -12.39 1.43
N GLY A 71 -5.32 -13.44 1.57
CA GLY A 71 -6.33 -13.60 2.64
C GLY A 71 -7.59 -12.76 2.48
N VAL A 72 -7.57 -11.74 1.62
CA VAL A 72 -8.72 -10.85 1.34
C VAL A 72 -9.29 -11.03 -0.07
N GLY A 73 -8.73 -11.96 -0.85
CA GLY A 73 -9.22 -12.31 -2.18
C GLY A 73 -8.74 -11.38 -3.30
N GLY A 74 -7.60 -10.72 -3.13
CA GLY A 74 -7.00 -9.85 -4.14
C GLY A 74 -6.23 -8.68 -3.54
N LEU A 75 -5.81 -7.74 -4.38
CA LEU A 75 -5.14 -6.51 -3.96
C LEU A 75 -6.16 -5.53 -3.38
N PRO A 76 -6.01 -5.05 -2.13
CA PRO A 76 -6.95 -4.12 -1.53
C PRO A 76 -6.92 -2.77 -2.24
N LEU A 77 -8.10 -2.23 -2.55
CA LEU A 77 -8.24 -0.93 -3.18
C LEU A 77 -7.73 0.18 -2.25
N GLY A 78 -7.16 1.22 -2.85
CA GLY A 78 -6.65 2.36 -2.11
C GLY A 78 -5.34 2.07 -1.36
N ARG A 79 -4.55 1.11 -1.82
CA ARG A 79 -3.30 0.70 -1.18
C ARG A 79 -2.12 0.69 -2.12
N ILE A 80 -0.94 0.93 -1.54
CA ILE A 80 0.34 0.78 -2.21
C ILE A 80 0.79 -0.67 -2.06
N VAL A 81 1.23 -1.26 -3.16
CA VAL A 81 1.74 -2.64 -3.26
C VAL A 81 3.16 -2.59 -3.81
N GLU A 82 4.08 -3.33 -3.22
CA GLU A 82 5.42 -3.56 -3.78
C GLU A 82 5.52 -5.00 -4.30
N ILE A 83 6.00 -5.14 -5.53
CA ILE A 83 6.32 -6.42 -6.14
C ILE A 83 7.81 -6.43 -6.43
N TYR A 84 8.56 -7.33 -5.80
CA TYR A 84 9.98 -7.37 -5.95
C TYR A 84 10.50 -8.79 -6.25
N GLY A 85 11.61 -8.86 -6.94
CA GLY A 85 12.22 -10.14 -7.31
C GLY A 85 13.37 -9.97 -8.29
N PRO A 86 14.10 -11.06 -8.57
CA PRO A 86 15.14 -11.06 -9.58
C PRO A 86 14.59 -10.79 -10.97
N GLU A 87 15.46 -10.58 -11.92
CA GLU A 87 15.09 -10.46 -13.33
C GLU A 87 14.34 -11.71 -13.80
N SER A 88 13.45 -11.51 -14.77
CA SER A 88 12.64 -12.61 -15.35
C SER A 88 11.77 -13.39 -14.34
N SER A 89 11.53 -12.85 -13.15
CA SER A 89 10.68 -13.50 -12.13
C SER A 89 9.18 -13.33 -12.34
N GLY A 90 8.77 -12.67 -13.42
CA GLY A 90 7.35 -12.47 -13.77
C GLY A 90 6.69 -11.22 -13.16
N LYS A 91 7.45 -10.26 -12.66
CA LYS A 91 6.90 -9.01 -12.09
C LYS A 91 6.00 -8.28 -13.07
N THR A 92 6.49 -7.98 -14.27
CA THR A 92 5.73 -7.29 -15.32
C THR A 92 4.54 -8.14 -15.78
N THR A 93 4.70 -9.46 -15.91
CA THR A 93 3.59 -10.38 -16.24
C THR A 93 2.46 -10.29 -15.21
N PHE A 94 2.81 -10.27 -13.92
CA PHE A 94 1.85 -10.11 -12.83
C PHE A 94 1.12 -8.76 -12.94
N CYS A 95 1.87 -7.67 -13.16
CA CYS A 95 1.29 -6.34 -13.33
C CYS A 95 0.31 -6.28 -14.50
N LEU A 96 0.66 -6.87 -15.64
CA LEU A 96 -0.21 -6.95 -16.82
C LEU A 96 -1.47 -7.78 -16.54
N SER A 97 -1.37 -8.86 -15.76
CA SER A 97 -2.53 -9.64 -15.33
C SER A 97 -3.48 -8.81 -14.46
N VAL A 98 -2.95 -8.03 -13.52
CA VAL A 98 -3.76 -7.12 -12.68
C VAL A 98 -4.44 -6.04 -13.54
N ILE A 99 -3.75 -5.48 -14.53
CA ILE A 99 -4.34 -4.52 -15.49
C ILE A 99 -5.49 -5.16 -16.24
N ALA A 100 -5.31 -6.37 -16.78
CA ALA A 100 -6.34 -7.10 -17.50
C ALA A 100 -7.57 -7.37 -16.61
N GLU A 101 -7.36 -7.69 -15.32
CA GLU A 101 -8.47 -7.85 -14.36
C GLU A 101 -9.20 -6.54 -14.08
N ALA A 102 -8.48 -5.42 -13.95
CA ALA A 102 -9.09 -4.11 -13.77
C ALA A 102 -9.95 -3.74 -14.98
N GLN A 103 -9.42 -3.90 -16.19
CA GLN A 103 -10.13 -3.61 -17.44
C GLN A 103 -11.36 -4.52 -17.64
N ARG A 104 -11.29 -5.80 -17.26
CA ARG A 104 -12.46 -6.71 -17.29
C ARG A 104 -13.61 -6.26 -16.38
N ARG A 105 -13.31 -5.49 -15.34
CA ARG A 105 -14.32 -4.88 -14.45
C ARG A 105 -14.79 -3.50 -14.95
N GLY A 106 -14.33 -3.06 -16.12
CA GLY A 106 -14.61 -1.73 -16.67
C GLY A 106 -13.78 -0.61 -16.08
N GLY A 107 -12.70 -0.96 -15.34
CA GLY A 107 -11.78 0.01 -14.75
C GLY A 107 -10.72 0.48 -15.74
N LEU A 108 -10.12 1.65 -15.44
CA LEU A 108 -9.01 2.24 -16.20
C LEU A 108 -7.67 1.95 -15.53
N ALA A 109 -6.68 1.66 -16.37
CA ALA A 109 -5.32 1.36 -15.93
C ALA A 109 -4.30 2.31 -16.53
N ALA A 110 -3.25 2.60 -15.78
CA ALA A 110 -2.07 3.32 -16.24
C ALA A 110 -0.79 2.53 -15.97
N PHE A 111 0.16 2.64 -16.90
CA PHE A 111 1.47 2.00 -16.80
C PHE A 111 2.55 3.06 -17.01
N ILE A 112 3.34 3.32 -15.98
CA ILE A 112 4.50 4.20 -16.03
C ILE A 112 5.72 3.32 -16.28
N ASP A 113 6.14 3.26 -17.54
CA ASP A 113 7.21 2.41 -18.06
C ASP A 113 8.55 3.14 -18.00
N VAL A 114 9.18 3.13 -16.83
CA VAL A 114 10.48 3.80 -16.62
C VAL A 114 11.64 2.99 -17.21
N GLU A 115 11.47 1.67 -17.37
CA GLU A 115 12.47 0.79 -17.98
C GLU A 115 12.39 0.78 -19.52
N HIS A 116 11.36 1.38 -20.12
CA HIS A 116 11.08 1.34 -21.56
C HIS A 116 11.03 -0.10 -22.12
N ALA A 117 10.48 -1.02 -21.33
CA ALA A 117 10.53 -2.46 -21.61
C ALA A 117 9.15 -3.08 -21.84
N LEU A 118 8.07 -2.30 -21.88
CA LEU A 118 6.71 -2.79 -22.10
C LEU A 118 6.58 -3.33 -23.54
N ASP A 119 6.31 -4.64 -23.67
CA ASP A 119 5.96 -5.25 -24.96
C ASP A 119 4.43 -5.26 -25.16
N PRO A 120 3.90 -4.46 -26.12
CA PRO A 120 2.47 -4.45 -26.39
C PRO A 120 1.91 -5.77 -26.90
N LYS A 121 2.71 -6.56 -27.61
CA LYS A 121 2.27 -7.89 -28.11
C LYS A 121 2.07 -8.83 -26.94
N TYR A 122 3.02 -8.85 -26.02
CA TYR A 122 2.92 -9.66 -24.81
C TYR A 122 1.79 -9.21 -23.90
N ALA A 123 1.61 -7.90 -23.70
CA ALA A 123 0.51 -7.36 -22.92
C ALA A 123 -0.85 -7.82 -23.46
N ARG A 124 -1.02 -7.82 -24.79
CA ARG A 124 -2.24 -8.34 -25.46
C ARG A 124 -2.45 -9.83 -25.20
N VAL A 125 -1.40 -10.64 -25.22
CA VAL A 125 -1.49 -12.09 -24.95
C VAL A 125 -1.91 -12.34 -23.50
N VAL A 126 -1.46 -11.53 -22.55
CA VAL A 126 -1.89 -11.60 -21.14
C VAL A 126 -3.35 -11.19 -20.97
N GLY A 127 -3.94 -10.48 -21.93
CA GLY A 127 -5.34 -10.09 -21.93
C GLY A 127 -5.59 -8.59 -21.72
N VAL A 128 -4.55 -7.76 -21.83
CA VAL A 128 -4.68 -6.31 -21.72
C VAL A 128 -5.29 -5.73 -22.99
N ASN A 129 -6.32 -4.90 -22.84
CA ASN A 129 -6.82 -4.04 -23.90
C ASN A 129 -5.89 -2.83 -24.05
N LEU A 130 -5.12 -2.81 -25.14
CA LEU A 130 -4.13 -1.76 -25.38
C LEU A 130 -4.76 -0.39 -25.66
N TYR A 131 -5.98 -0.33 -26.16
CA TYR A 131 -6.67 0.93 -26.45
C TYR A 131 -7.11 1.68 -25.20
N ASP A 132 -7.31 0.95 -24.09
CA ASP A 132 -7.76 1.48 -22.80
C ASP A 132 -6.62 1.53 -21.76
N LEU A 133 -5.37 1.27 -22.18
CA LEU A 133 -4.20 1.37 -21.30
C LEU A 133 -3.49 2.69 -21.54
N LEU A 134 -3.41 3.52 -20.50
CA LEU A 134 -2.58 4.73 -20.51
C LEU A 134 -1.12 4.33 -20.23
N VAL A 135 -0.22 4.72 -21.14
CA VAL A 135 1.23 4.45 -21.00
C VAL A 135 1.99 5.76 -20.98
N SER A 136 2.91 5.90 -20.04
CA SER A 136 3.85 7.03 -19.98
C SER A 136 5.27 6.50 -19.80
N GLN A 137 6.23 7.12 -20.51
CA GLN A 137 7.65 6.78 -20.47
C GLN A 137 8.45 8.03 -20.11
N PRO A 138 8.45 8.44 -18.84
CA PRO A 138 9.14 9.65 -18.38
C PRO A 138 10.65 9.45 -18.27
N ASP A 139 11.41 10.53 -18.51
CA ASP A 139 12.88 10.51 -18.43
C ASP A 139 13.40 10.56 -16.98
N SER A 140 12.63 11.16 -16.05
CA SER A 140 13.06 11.32 -14.67
C SER A 140 12.11 10.66 -13.67
N GLY A 141 12.64 10.29 -12.52
CA GLY A 141 11.86 9.74 -11.41
C GLY A 141 10.85 10.75 -10.87
N GLU A 142 11.20 12.05 -10.84
CA GLU A 142 10.29 13.13 -10.44
C GLU A 142 9.09 13.21 -11.38
N ASP A 143 9.32 13.14 -12.70
CA ASP A 143 8.27 13.21 -13.70
C ASP A 143 7.39 11.95 -13.63
N ALA A 144 7.98 10.76 -13.50
CA ALA A 144 7.27 9.51 -13.30
C ALA A 144 6.28 9.59 -12.12
N LEU A 145 6.77 10.04 -10.97
CA LEU A 145 5.96 10.11 -9.74
C LEU A 145 4.94 11.25 -9.76
N ASN A 146 5.24 12.38 -10.43
CA ASN A 146 4.29 13.48 -10.62
C ASN A 146 3.16 13.09 -11.59
N ILE A 147 3.47 12.40 -12.69
CA ILE A 147 2.47 11.86 -13.62
C ILE A 147 1.58 10.86 -12.88
N ALA A 148 2.16 9.92 -12.13
CA ALA A 148 1.41 8.97 -11.33
C ALA A 148 0.48 9.67 -10.33
N GLU A 149 0.98 10.66 -9.58
CA GLU A 149 0.16 11.42 -8.64
C GLU A 149 -0.99 12.15 -9.33
N THR A 150 -0.73 12.76 -10.49
CA THR A 150 -1.75 13.50 -11.26
C THR A 150 -2.87 12.56 -11.74
N LEU A 151 -2.49 11.38 -12.27
CA LEU A 151 -3.44 10.38 -12.71
C LEU A 151 -4.29 9.84 -11.53
N ILE A 152 -3.67 9.54 -10.40
CA ILE A 152 -4.39 9.07 -9.20
C ILE A 152 -5.35 10.16 -8.69
N ARG A 153 -4.92 11.43 -8.67
CA ARG A 153 -5.76 12.57 -8.22
C ARG A 153 -6.98 12.82 -9.11
N SER A 154 -6.94 12.42 -10.38
CA SER A 154 -8.10 12.52 -11.27
C SER A 154 -9.29 11.67 -10.79
N ASN A 155 -9.06 10.72 -9.86
CA ASN A 155 -10.05 9.76 -9.37
C ASN A 155 -10.71 8.91 -10.48
N SER A 156 -9.99 8.75 -11.61
CA SER A 156 -10.47 8.01 -12.77
C SER A 156 -9.67 6.73 -13.04
N ILE A 157 -8.60 6.50 -12.28
CA ILE A 157 -7.70 5.35 -12.46
C ILE A 157 -7.89 4.35 -11.32
N ASP A 158 -8.18 3.11 -11.67
CA ASP A 158 -8.37 2.02 -10.70
C ASP A 158 -7.07 1.33 -10.33
N VAL A 159 -6.15 1.21 -11.29
CA VAL A 159 -4.82 0.65 -11.07
C VAL A 159 -3.75 1.44 -11.80
N ILE A 160 -2.64 1.71 -11.12
CA ILE A 160 -1.44 2.32 -11.72
C ILE A 160 -0.21 1.48 -11.37
N ILE A 161 0.61 1.24 -12.39
CA ILE A 161 1.86 0.50 -12.27
C ILE A 161 3.01 1.47 -12.47
N ILE A 162 4.04 1.40 -11.65
CA ILE A 162 5.33 2.07 -11.83
C ILE A 162 6.41 0.97 -11.98
N ASP A 163 6.90 0.78 -13.19
CA ASP A 163 7.87 -0.28 -13.52
C ASP A 163 9.18 0.33 -14.03
N SER A 164 10.26 0.33 -13.28
CA SER A 164 10.45 -0.11 -11.89
C SER A 164 11.09 1.00 -11.03
N VAL A 165 11.01 0.83 -9.69
CA VAL A 165 11.71 1.74 -8.75
C VAL A 165 13.20 1.80 -9.02
N ALA A 166 13.80 0.67 -9.43
CA ALA A 166 15.23 0.58 -9.72
C ALA A 166 15.67 1.51 -10.87
N ALA A 167 14.78 1.82 -11.80
CA ALA A 167 15.03 2.68 -12.96
C ALA A 167 14.67 4.17 -12.72
N LEU A 168 14.10 4.52 -11.55
CA LEU A 168 13.81 5.91 -11.22
C LEU A 168 15.10 6.69 -10.96
N VAL A 169 15.55 7.43 -11.95
CA VAL A 169 16.71 8.32 -11.86
C VAL A 169 16.23 9.72 -11.47
N SER A 170 16.87 10.33 -10.46
CA SER A 170 16.51 11.70 -10.07
C SER A 170 16.98 12.72 -11.09
N LYS A 171 16.29 13.87 -11.21
CA LYS A 171 16.73 14.98 -12.08
C LYS A 171 18.15 15.42 -11.73
N GLN A 172 18.48 15.46 -10.44
CA GLN A 172 19.83 15.79 -9.98
C GLN A 172 20.89 14.84 -10.57
N GLU A 173 20.56 13.58 -10.74
CA GLU A 173 21.46 12.56 -11.30
C GLU A 173 21.53 12.66 -12.83
N LEU A 174 20.40 13.00 -13.49
CA LEU A 174 20.35 13.22 -14.94
C LEU A 174 21.13 14.47 -15.37
N ASP A 175 21.06 15.54 -14.58
CA ASP A 175 21.75 16.82 -14.87
C ASP A 175 23.23 16.78 -14.49
N GLY A 176 23.65 15.77 -13.68
CA GLY A 176 25.03 15.57 -13.24
C GLY A 176 25.92 14.93 -14.31
N GLN A 177 27.23 14.90 -14.03
CA GLN A 177 28.18 14.19 -14.87
C GLN A 177 28.28 12.72 -14.50
N MET A 178 28.63 11.88 -15.47
CA MET A 178 28.84 10.46 -15.22
C MET A 178 29.96 10.27 -14.17
N GLY A 179 29.63 9.66 -13.04
CA GLY A 179 30.55 9.46 -11.91
C GLY A 179 30.31 10.40 -10.71
N ASP A 180 29.42 11.38 -10.84
CA ASP A 180 29.03 12.23 -9.72
C ASP A 180 28.32 11.41 -8.62
N ALA A 181 28.70 11.67 -7.38
CA ALA A 181 28.10 10.96 -6.23
C ALA A 181 26.74 11.55 -5.88
N THR A 182 25.66 10.90 -6.33
CA THR A 182 24.26 11.27 -6.01
C THR A 182 23.70 10.41 -4.87
N VAL A 183 24.49 10.21 -3.82
CA VAL A 183 24.15 9.29 -2.73
C VAL A 183 22.80 9.65 -2.09
N GLY A 184 21.86 8.71 -2.18
CA GLY A 184 20.57 8.80 -1.51
C GLY A 184 19.52 9.69 -2.22
N SER A 185 19.78 10.23 -3.42
CA SER A 185 18.81 11.03 -4.20
C SER A 185 17.51 10.24 -4.44
N GLN A 186 17.62 9.04 -4.95
CA GLN A 186 16.49 8.13 -5.18
C GLN A 186 15.72 7.80 -3.89
N ALA A 187 16.41 7.56 -2.78
CA ALA A 187 15.76 7.27 -1.50
C ALA A 187 15.00 8.48 -0.93
N ARG A 188 15.52 9.70 -1.14
CA ARG A 188 14.83 10.96 -0.78
C ARG A 188 13.59 11.17 -1.63
N LEU A 189 13.71 10.98 -2.95
CA LEU A 189 12.61 11.05 -3.91
C LEU A 189 11.50 10.08 -3.53
N MET A 190 11.81 8.80 -3.30
CA MET A 190 10.85 7.80 -2.87
C MET A 190 10.20 8.14 -1.52
N SER A 191 10.97 8.64 -0.56
CA SER A 191 10.42 9.06 0.74
C SER A 191 9.42 10.21 0.61
N GLN A 192 9.68 11.17 -0.27
CA GLN A 192 8.77 12.27 -0.56
C GLN A 192 7.52 11.77 -1.29
N ALA A 193 7.69 10.95 -2.32
CA ALA A 193 6.60 10.38 -3.10
C ALA A 193 5.64 9.56 -2.24
N MET A 194 6.16 8.66 -1.39
CA MET A 194 5.32 7.81 -0.54
C MET A 194 4.44 8.63 0.41
N ARG A 195 4.96 9.68 1.02
CA ARG A 195 4.15 10.58 1.88
C ARG A 195 3.02 11.26 1.12
N ARG A 196 3.25 11.65 -0.15
CA ARG A 196 2.24 12.30 -0.98
C ARG A 196 1.21 11.29 -1.52
N LEU A 197 1.69 10.18 -2.08
CA LEU A 197 0.86 9.18 -2.76
C LEU A 197 -0.05 8.42 -1.79
N THR A 198 0.42 8.07 -0.59
CA THR A 198 -0.36 7.25 0.36
C THR A 198 -1.75 7.85 0.66
N ALA A 199 -1.81 9.15 0.93
CA ALA A 199 -3.08 9.81 1.24
C ALA A 199 -4.02 9.86 0.03
N VAL A 200 -3.46 10.13 -1.17
CA VAL A 200 -4.22 10.25 -2.41
C VAL A 200 -4.74 8.88 -2.86
N VAL A 201 -3.87 7.87 -2.87
CA VAL A 201 -4.19 6.48 -3.22
C VAL A 201 -5.33 5.96 -2.34
N ASN A 202 -5.25 6.17 -1.02
CA ASN A 202 -6.32 5.74 -0.11
C ASN A 202 -7.66 6.42 -0.42
N LYS A 203 -7.64 7.73 -0.69
CA LYS A 203 -8.84 8.52 -0.96
C LYS A 203 -9.52 8.13 -2.28
N THR A 204 -8.75 7.87 -3.33
CA THR A 204 -9.25 7.55 -4.68
C THR A 204 -9.53 6.06 -4.87
N LYS A 205 -9.20 5.22 -3.89
CA LYS A 205 -9.32 3.75 -3.99
C LYS A 205 -8.50 3.11 -5.12
N CYS A 206 -7.55 3.84 -5.71
CA CYS A 206 -6.64 3.32 -6.72
C CYS A 206 -5.70 2.26 -6.11
N VAL A 207 -5.40 1.19 -6.84
CA VAL A 207 -4.32 0.25 -6.50
C VAL A 207 -3.03 0.76 -7.12
N CYS A 208 -2.04 1.13 -6.30
CA CYS A 208 -0.77 1.65 -6.77
C CYS A 208 0.33 0.59 -6.60
N ILE A 209 0.84 0.07 -7.70
CA ILE A 209 1.84 -1.02 -7.70
C ILE A 209 3.19 -0.46 -8.12
N PHE A 210 4.20 -0.73 -7.30
CA PHE A 210 5.60 -0.50 -7.61
C PHE A 210 6.28 -1.83 -7.84
N THR A 211 6.93 -2.00 -8.97
CA THR A 211 7.85 -3.12 -9.15
C THR A 211 9.24 -2.73 -8.68
N ASN A 212 10.01 -3.72 -8.21
CA ASN A 212 11.35 -3.46 -7.71
C ASN A 212 12.29 -4.64 -8.01
N GLN A 213 13.57 -4.36 -8.11
CA GLN A 213 14.61 -5.36 -8.28
C GLN A 213 15.18 -5.75 -6.91
N ILE A 214 15.78 -6.93 -6.82
CA ILE A 214 16.58 -7.34 -5.66
C ILE A 214 18.03 -6.96 -5.92
N ARG A 215 18.69 -6.43 -4.90
CA ARG A 215 20.12 -6.16 -4.84
C ARG A 215 20.70 -6.82 -3.61
N GLU A 216 21.93 -7.24 -3.66
CA GLU A 216 22.64 -7.79 -2.52
C GLU A 216 23.52 -6.72 -1.86
N LYS A 217 23.46 -6.64 -0.55
CA LYS A 217 24.37 -5.80 0.23
C LYS A 217 25.70 -6.50 0.39
N ILE A 218 26.75 -5.85 -0.09
CA ILE A 218 28.13 -6.32 0.09
C ILE A 218 28.49 -6.23 1.58
N GLY A 219 29.14 -7.29 2.12
CA GLY A 219 29.67 -7.30 3.50
C GLY A 219 28.69 -7.72 4.58
N VAL A 220 27.51 -8.22 4.25
CA VAL A 220 26.58 -8.83 5.23
C VAL A 220 27.01 -10.28 5.47
N MET A 221 27.69 -10.55 6.58
CA MET A 221 28.14 -11.90 6.96
C MET A 221 27.04 -12.74 7.63
N PHE A 222 26.01 -12.10 8.20
CA PHE A 222 24.92 -12.77 8.91
C PHE A 222 23.58 -12.10 8.56
N GLY A 223 22.53 -12.92 8.38
CA GLY A 223 21.18 -12.47 8.02
C GLY A 223 20.96 -12.43 6.49
N ASN A 224 19.80 -11.89 6.06
CA ASN A 224 19.46 -11.79 4.64
C ASN A 224 20.18 -10.57 4.02
N PRO A 225 21.09 -10.75 3.04
CA PRO A 225 21.79 -9.67 2.36
C PRO A 225 20.87 -8.93 1.36
N GLU A 226 19.74 -9.51 0.99
CA GLU A 226 18.85 -8.94 -0.02
C GLU A 226 18.25 -7.60 0.39
N THR A 227 18.26 -6.66 -0.54
CA THR A 227 17.67 -5.34 -0.38
C THR A 227 17.06 -4.88 -1.70
N THR A 228 16.15 -3.91 -1.63
CA THR A 228 15.56 -3.30 -2.81
C THR A 228 16.04 -1.85 -2.95
N PRO A 229 16.26 -1.33 -4.19
CA PRO A 229 16.51 0.08 -4.48
C PRO A 229 15.40 1.02 -3.96
N GLY A 230 15.69 2.32 -3.90
CA GLY A 230 14.72 3.33 -3.45
C GLY A 230 14.65 3.53 -1.94
N GLY A 231 15.54 2.89 -1.16
CA GLY A 231 15.60 3.03 0.30
C GLY A 231 14.50 2.24 1.02
N ARG A 232 14.14 2.69 2.24
CA ARG A 232 13.18 1.96 3.09
C ARG A 232 11.74 2.46 2.97
N ALA A 233 11.51 3.59 2.30
CA ALA A 233 10.21 4.24 2.32
C ALA A 233 9.11 3.33 1.76
N LEU A 234 9.34 2.72 0.59
CA LEU A 234 8.36 1.84 -0.03
C LEU A 234 7.98 0.67 0.88
N LYS A 235 8.96 0.05 1.56
CA LYS A 235 8.69 -1.04 2.53
C LYS A 235 7.79 -0.64 3.69
N PHE A 236 7.88 0.62 4.15
CA PHE A 236 7.05 1.12 5.26
C PHE A 236 5.65 1.54 4.81
N PHE A 237 5.52 2.04 3.59
CA PHE A 237 4.26 2.57 3.08
C PHE A 237 3.42 1.53 2.32
N SER A 238 4.03 0.46 1.81
CA SER A 238 3.30 -0.63 1.17
C SER A 238 2.47 -1.42 2.19
N SER A 239 1.22 -1.66 1.84
CA SER A 239 0.32 -2.54 2.61
C SER A 239 0.55 -4.01 2.28
N ILE A 240 1.07 -4.29 1.10
CA ILE A 240 1.38 -5.63 0.60
C ILE A 240 2.76 -5.60 -0.05
N GLN A 241 3.52 -6.62 0.24
CA GLN A 241 4.78 -6.91 -0.44
C GLN A 241 4.71 -8.33 -1.00
N ILE A 242 4.88 -8.45 -2.32
CA ILE A 242 4.94 -9.74 -3.02
C ILE A 242 6.36 -9.90 -3.51
N GLY A 243 7.06 -10.87 -2.97
CA GLY A 243 8.43 -11.20 -3.34
C GLY A 243 8.60 -12.68 -3.58
N ARG A 244 9.65 -13.05 -4.31
CA ARG A 244 10.05 -14.44 -4.41
C ARG A 244 10.81 -14.80 -3.15
N ALA A 245 10.27 -15.74 -2.37
CA ALA A 245 11.05 -16.37 -1.31
C ALA A 245 12.13 -17.25 -1.96
N HIS A 246 13.38 -17.13 -1.51
CA HIS A 246 14.34 -18.19 -1.75
C HIS A 246 13.92 -19.39 -0.89
N VAL A 247 13.59 -20.48 -1.58
CA VAL A 247 13.40 -21.80 -0.96
C VAL A 247 14.76 -22.47 -0.90
#